data_153d384471a71cf34f8c8f7cf705feec
#
_entry.id   153d384471a71cf34f8c8f7cf705feec
#
_cell.length_a   1.000
_cell.length_b   1.000
_cell.length_c   1.000
_cell.angle_alpha   90.00
_cell.angle_beta   90.00
_cell.angle_gamma   90.00
#
_symmetry.space_group_name_H-M   'P 1'
#
loop_
_entity.id
_entity.type
_entity.pdbx_description
1 polymer ?
#
loop_
_entity_poly.entity_id
_entity_poly.type
_entity_poly.pdbx_seq_one_letter_code
_entity_poly.pdbx_strand_id
1 'polypeptide(L)'
;MLKITLKNGKEYGALDGTAIYPSSSPNARSRMEIHMSEDAMTAAEFEAAFMDEAATEEIRLTRTADADDPAKGIKKGDIIYDTVYQHYCLVASIGKKRVSKTDIATGQVVEEMHLVAELEQRTYIEQQLAALGL
;
A
#
# COMPACT_ATOMS: atom_id res chain seq x y z
N MET A 1 11.29 -6.42 -4.35
CA MET A 1 10.41 -5.44 -5.04
C MET A 1 8.99 -5.60 -4.55
N LEU A 2 8.37 -4.52 -4.17
CA LEU A 2 6.97 -4.52 -3.72
C LEU A 2 6.06 -4.03 -4.85
N LYS A 3 5.00 -4.79 -5.12
CA LYS A 3 4.02 -4.50 -6.16
C LYS A 3 2.62 -4.43 -5.57
N ILE A 4 1.84 -3.47 -6.04
CA ILE A 4 0.42 -3.31 -5.71
C ILE A 4 -0.40 -3.67 -6.93
N THR A 5 -1.41 -4.53 -6.75
CA THR A 5 -2.38 -4.85 -7.78
C THR A 5 -3.77 -4.47 -7.28
N LEU A 6 -4.46 -3.62 -8.00
CA LEU A 6 -5.82 -3.21 -7.68
C LEU A 6 -6.84 -4.18 -8.28
N LYS A 7 -8.08 -4.10 -7.83
CA LYS A 7 -9.16 -4.97 -8.31
C LYS A 7 -9.39 -4.88 -9.82
N ASN A 8 -9.13 -3.72 -10.42
CA ASN A 8 -9.22 -3.51 -11.88
C ASN A 8 -8.08 -4.15 -12.67
N GLY A 9 -7.15 -4.83 -12.01
CA GLY A 9 -5.99 -5.48 -12.61
C GLY A 9 -4.78 -4.59 -12.86
N LYS A 10 -4.87 -3.30 -12.58
CA LYS A 10 -3.73 -2.39 -12.72
C LYS A 10 -2.69 -2.64 -11.65
N GLU A 11 -1.42 -2.62 -12.05
CA GLU A 11 -0.28 -2.91 -11.19
C GLU A 11 0.63 -1.69 -11.08
N TYR A 12 1.17 -1.50 -9.88
CA TYR A 12 2.09 -0.38 -9.58
C TYR A 12 3.23 -0.87 -8.70
N GLY A 13 4.43 -0.33 -8.93
CA GLY A 13 5.54 -0.52 -8.00
C GLY A 13 5.37 0.35 -6.77
N ALA A 14 5.57 -0.23 -5.59
CA ALA A 14 5.49 0.50 -4.33
C ALA A 14 6.87 0.62 -3.68
N LEU A 15 7.03 1.65 -2.87
CA LEU A 15 8.24 1.87 -2.08
C LEU A 15 8.08 1.27 -0.68
N ASP A 16 9.20 1.07 -0.01
CA ASP A 16 9.23 0.76 1.41
C ASP A 16 8.57 1.92 2.18
N GLY A 17 7.90 1.60 3.27
CA GLY A 17 7.00 2.53 3.95
C GLY A 17 5.53 2.18 3.70
N THR A 18 5.23 1.45 2.63
CA THR A 18 3.91 0.86 2.42
C THR A 18 3.65 -0.17 3.52
N ALA A 19 2.62 0.05 4.31
CA ALA A 19 2.34 -0.74 5.49
C ALA A 19 0.85 -0.77 5.83
N ILE A 20 0.47 -1.79 6.59
CA ILE A 20 -0.86 -1.95 7.15
C ILE A 20 -0.79 -1.66 8.65
N TYR A 21 -1.68 -0.82 9.12
CA TYR A 21 -1.83 -0.50 10.55
C TYR A 21 -3.17 -1.04 11.04
N PRO A 22 -3.18 -2.27 11.61
CA PRO A 22 -4.42 -2.89 12.07
C PRO A 22 -5.05 -2.10 13.21
N SER A 23 -6.39 -2.06 13.20
CA SER A 23 -7.15 -1.51 14.32
C SER A 23 -7.11 -2.46 15.52
N SER A 24 -7.04 -1.90 16.72
CA SER A 24 -7.12 -2.65 17.98
C SER A 24 -8.57 -2.85 18.44
N SER A 25 -9.53 -2.25 17.77
CA SER A 25 -10.95 -2.29 18.12
C SER A 25 -11.80 -2.62 16.90
N PRO A 26 -12.86 -3.44 17.02
CA PRO A 26 -13.75 -3.74 15.90
C PRO A 26 -14.53 -2.52 15.39
N ASN A 27 -14.62 -1.45 16.19
CA ASN A 27 -15.30 -0.23 15.81
C ASN A 27 -14.39 0.83 15.20
N ALA A 28 -13.08 0.60 15.23
CA ALA A 28 -12.09 1.48 14.59
C ALA A 28 -11.64 0.91 13.27
N ARG A 29 -11.23 1.79 12.36
CA ARG A 29 -10.80 1.39 11.03
C ARG A 29 -9.33 1.03 11.02
N SER A 30 -8.98 -0.11 10.41
CA SER A 30 -7.61 -0.39 10.02
C SER A 30 -7.21 0.56 8.90
N ARG A 31 -5.93 0.85 8.79
CA ARG A 31 -5.41 1.80 7.80
C ARG A 31 -4.30 1.14 6.98
N MET A 32 -4.30 1.45 5.70
CA MET A 32 -3.22 1.10 4.78
C MET A 32 -2.55 2.38 4.31
N GLU A 33 -1.24 2.43 4.38
CA GLU A 33 -0.45 3.54 3.86
C GLU A 33 0.35 3.04 2.67
N ILE A 34 0.13 3.64 1.50
CA ILE A 34 0.77 3.26 0.25
C ILE A 34 1.76 4.36 -0.14
N HIS A 35 3.02 3.98 -0.30
CA HIS A 35 4.09 4.87 -0.75
C HIS A 35 4.53 4.51 -2.16
N MET A 36 4.59 5.52 -3.02
CA MET A 36 5.12 5.39 -4.38
C MET A 36 6.11 6.48 -4.68
N SER A 37 7.02 6.22 -5.62
CA SER A 37 7.96 7.23 -6.09
C SER A 37 7.20 8.42 -6.71
N GLU A 38 7.64 9.64 -6.43
CA GLU A 38 7.08 10.83 -7.06
C GLU A 38 7.28 10.85 -8.58
N ASP A 39 8.22 10.04 -9.08
CA ASP A 39 8.51 9.92 -10.50
C ASP A 39 7.69 8.83 -11.20
N ALA A 40 6.97 8.01 -10.44
CA ALA A 40 6.19 6.91 -11.00
C ALA A 40 4.99 7.38 -11.82
N MET A 41 4.37 8.46 -11.39
CA MET A 41 3.22 9.07 -12.05
C MET A 41 3.00 10.49 -11.53
N THR A 42 2.12 11.24 -12.16
CA THR A 42 1.72 12.57 -11.65
C THR A 42 0.82 12.43 -10.43
N ALA A 43 0.73 13.48 -9.62
CA ALA A 43 -0.17 13.51 -8.47
C ALA A 43 -1.63 13.30 -8.89
N ALA A 44 -2.04 13.86 -10.03
CA ALA A 44 -3.40 13.67 -10.55
C ALA A 44 -3.68 12.22 -10.95
N GLU A 45 -2.72 11.56 -11.58
CA GLU A 45 -2.83 10.14 -11.94
C GLU A 45 -2.91 9.25 -10.69
N PHE A 46 -2.12 9.58 -9.67
CA PHE A 46 -2.12 8.87 -8.39
C PHE A 46 -3.47 9.01 -7.68
N GLU A 47 -4.02 10.21 -7.62
CA GLU A 47 -5.35 10.45 -7.07
C GLU A 47 -6.42 9.67 -7.83
N ALA A 48 -6.40 9.72 -9.15
CA ALA A 48 -7.37 8.99 -9.97
C ALA A 48 -7.32 7.49 -9.74
N ALA A 49 -6.12 6.93 -9.56
CA ALA A 49 -5.94 5.49 -9.33
C ALA A 49 -6.46 5.05 -7.96
N PHE A 50 -6.15 5.80 -6.89
CA PHE A 50 -6.42 5.38 -5.51
C PHE A 50 -7.67 6.00 -4.89
N MET A 51 -8.31 6.96 -5.52
CA MET A 51 -9.64 7.47 -5.13
C MET A 51 -10.78 6.70 -5.78
N ASP A 52 -10.49 5.75 -6.64
CA ASP A 52 -11.48 4.85 -7.24
C ASP A 52 -11.83 3.75 -6.23
N GLU A 53 -12.96 3.89 -5.54
CA GLU A 53 -13.40 2.94 -4.53
C GLU A 53 -13.57 1.51 -5.07
N ALA A 54 -14.06 1.37 -6.30
CA ALA A 54 -14.23 0.06 -6.91
C ALA A 54 -12.88 -0.62 -7.14
N ALA A 55 -11.85 0.14 -7.50
CA ALA A 55 -10.51 -0.39 -7.73
C ALA A 55 -9.80 -0.76 -6.43
N THR A 56 -10.00 0.02 -5.36
CA THR A 56 -9.34 -0.21 -4.07
C THR A 56 -10.13 -1.17 -3.14
N GLU A 57 -11.26 -1.68 -3.58
CA GLU A 57 -12.02 -2.69 -2.84
C GLU A 57 -11.18 -3.95 -2.57
N GLU A 58 -10.28 -4.30 -3.48
CA GLU A 58 -9.28 -5.35 -3.30
C GLU A 58 -7.91 -4.82 -3.70
N ILE A 59 -6.97 -4.89 -2.76
CA ILE A 59 -5.58 -4.48 -2.99
C ILE A 59 -4.69 -5.66 -2.65
N ARG A 60 -3.96 -6.14 -3.65
CA ARG A 60 -2.99 -7.22 -3.47
C ARG A 60 -1.60 -6.62 -3.35
N LEU A 61 -0.91 -6.97 -2.28
CA LEU A 61 0.49 -6.63 -2.08
C LEU A 61 1.33 -7.87 -2.31
N THR A 62 2.28 -7.77 -3.21
CA THR A 62 3.20 -8.85 -3.55
C THR A 62 4.63 -8.34 -3.41
N ARG A 63 5.44 -9.05 -2.66
CA ARG A 63 6.88 -8.76 -2.55
C ARG A 63 7.67 -9.91 -3.16
N THR A 64 8.61 -9.56 -4.03
CA THR A 64 9.57 -10.51 -4.58
C THR A 64 10.95 -10.27 -3.98
N ALA A 65 11.75 -11.33 -3.89
CA ALA A 65 13.11 -11.24 -3.38
C ALA A 65 13.99 -10.43 -4.32
N ASP A 66 14.75 -9.48 -3.78
CA ASP A 66 15.66 -8.63 -4.55
C ASP A 66 17.03 -9.31 -4.78
N ALA A 67 17.34 -10.34 -4.01
CA ALA A 67 18.58 -11.09 -4.08
C ALA A 67 18.38 -12.53 -3.62
N ASP A 68 19.33 -13.39 -3.97
CA ASP A 68 19.36 -14.77 -3.49
C ASP A 68 19.62 -14.79 -1.98
N ASP A 69 18.93 -15.69 -1.27
CA ASP A 69 19.17 -16.00 0.14
C ASP A 69 19.25 -17.53 0.28
N PRO A 70 20.45 -18.12 0.07
CA PRO A 70 20.61 -19.59 0.14
C PRO A 70 20.26 -20.19 1.49
N ALA A 71 20.43 -19.42 2.58
CA ALA A 71 20.10 -19.90 3.93
C ALA A 71 18.61 -20.16 4.12
N LYS A 72 17.76 -19.44 3.37
CA LYS A 72 16.31 -19.60 3.38
C LYS A 72 15.76 -20.34 2.16
N GLY A 73 16.63 -20.75 1.24
CA GLY A 73 16.22 -21.38 -0.01
C GLY A 73 15.51 -20.44 -0.97
N ILE A 74 15.76 -19.14 -0.85
CA ILE A 74 15.13 -18.08 -1.65
C ILE A 74 16.05 -17.68 -2.79
N LYS A 75 15.47 -17.56 -4.00
CA LYS A 75 16.15 -17.04 -5.18
C LYS A 75 15.60 -15.68 -5.54
N LYS A 76 16.43 -14.83 -6.13
CA LYS A 76 15.99 -13.54 -6.67
C LYS A 76 14.76 -13.73 -7.57
N GLY A 77 13.73 -12.94 -7.34
CA GLY A 77 12.47 -12.99 -8.07
C GLY A 77 11.41 -13.91 -7.45
N ASP A 78 11.76 -14.72 -6.45
CA ASP A 78 10.79 -15.55 -5.75
C ASP A 78 9.79 -14.66 -5.00
N ILE A 79 8.53 -15.10 -4.97
CA ILE A 79 7.49 -14.42 -4.19
C ILE A 79 7.71 -14.76 -2.72
N ILE A 80 7.98 -13.74 -1.90
CA ILE A 80 8.22 -13.89 -0.46
C ILE A 80 7.08 -13.35 0.39
N TYR A 81 6.15 -12.60 -0.22
CA TYR A 81 4.95 -12.09 0.43
C TYR A 81 3.86 -11.91 -0.63
N ASP A 82 2.67 -12.36 -0.33
CA ASP A 82 1.52 -12.22 -1.23
C ASP A 82 0.24 -12.24 -0.40
N THR A 83 -0.41 -11.10 -0.28
CA THR A 83 -1.63 -10.95 0.53
C THR A 83 -2.62 -10.02 -0.16
N VAL A 84 -3.89 -10.40 -0.12
CA VAL A 84 -5.00 -9.56 -0.58
C VAL A 84 -5.66 -8.91 0.62
N TYR A 85 -5.80 -7.59 0.54
CA TYR A 85 -6.48 -6.76 1.54
C TYR A 85 -7.79 -6.26 0.96
N GLN A 86 -8.88 -6.45 1.68
CA GLN A 86 -10.21 -6.08 1.21
C GLN A 86 -10.77 -4.88 1.96
N HIS A 87 -11.59 -4.08 1.27
CA HIS A 87 -12.35 -2.98 1.86
C HIS A 87 -11.53 -1.77 2.32
N TYR A 88 -10.31 -1.59 1.84
CA TYR A 88 -9.48 -0.41 2.09
C TYR A 88 -9.79 0.68 1.06
N CYS A 89 -11.05 1.03 0.90
CA CYS A 89 -11.52 1.92 -0.16
C CYS A 89 -11.94 3.31 0.32
N LEU A 90 -11.74 3.62 1.61
CA LEU A 90 -12.04 4.93 2.16
C LEU A 90 -10.77 5.76 2.23
N VAL A 91 -10.71 6.83 1.45
CA VAL A 91 -9.52 7.69 1.40
C VAL A 91 -9.51 8.63 2.60
N ALA A 92 -8.48 8.50 3.45
CA ALA A 92 -8.26 9.42 4.55
C ALA A 92 -7.41 10.62 4.11
N SER A 93 -6.36 10.36 3.33
CA SER A 93 -5.55 11.41 2.71
C SER A 93 -4.84 10.86 1.48
N ILE A 94 -4.50 11.76 0.55
CA ILE A 94 -3.75 11.41 -0.65
C ILE A 94 -2.98 12.63 -1.13
N GLY A 95 -1.71 12.43 -1.49
CA GLY A 95 -0.88 13.53 -1.98
C GLY A 95 0.61 13.25 -1.84
N LYS A 96 1.42 14.25 -2.08
CA LYS A 96 2.86 14.19 -1.87
C LYS A 96 3.20 14.45 -0.41
N LYS A 97 4.07 13.63 0.14
CA LYS A 97 4.60 13.80 1.50
C LYS A 97 6.11 13.69 1.51
N ARG A 98 6.74 14.47 2.39
CA ARG A 98 8.14 14.33 2.71
C ARG A 98 8.33 13.15 3.66
N VAL A 99 9.21 12.24 3.30
CA VAL A 99 9.56 11.07 4.09
C VAL A 99 11.04 11.15 4.44
N SER A 100 11.35 11.03 5.73
CA SER A 100 12.73 11.04 6.20
C SER A 100 13.16 9.61 6.48
N LYS A 101 14.35 9.25 6.01
CA LYS A 101 14.98 7.96 6.28
C LYS A 101 16.36 8.20 6.91
N THR A 102 16.74 7.37 7.86
CA THR A 102 18.10 7.36 8.38
C THR A 102 18.91 6.30 7.66
N ASP A 103 19.99 6.71 7.01
CA ASP A 103 20.94 5.78 6.43
C ASP A 103 21.75 5.16 7.57
N ILE A 104 21.57 3.87 7.80
CA ILE A 104 22.21 3.13 8.88
C ILE A 104 23.73 3.10 8.70
N ALA A 105 24.22 3.09 7.45
CA ALA A 105 25.66 3.02 7.17
C ALA A 105 26.39 4.33 7.49
N THR A 106 25.74 5.48 7.26
CA THR A 106 26.37 6.81 7.44
C THR A 106 25.80 7.60 8.63
N GLY A 107 24.66 7.20 9.17
CA GLY A 107 23.94 7.93 10.20
C GLY A 107 23.26 9.20 9.69
N GLN A 108 23.29 9.45 8.38
CA GLN A 108 22.69 10.64 7.78
C GLN A 108 21.18 10.45 7.58
N VAL A 109 20.46 11.56 7.75
CA VAL A 109 19.02 11.61 7.41
C VAL A 109 18.88 12.01 5.95
N VAL A 110 18.22 11.16 5.17
CA VAL A 110 17.88 11.43 3.77
C VAL A 110 16.40 11.75 3.69
N GLU A 111 16.05 12.82 3.01
CA GLU A 111 14.67 13.20 2.78
C GLU A 111 14.27 12.90 1.34
N GLU A 112 13.11 12.28 1.18
CA GLU A 112 12.52 11.96 -0.12
C GLU A 112 11.08 12.45 -0.17
N MET A 113 10.61 12.78 -1.37
CA MET A 113 9.19 13.05 -1.60
C MET A 113 8.53 11.78 -2.13
N HIS A 114 7.48 11.33 -1.48
CA HIS A 114 6.68 10.20 -1.94
C HIS A 114 5.27 10.64 -2.30
N LEU A 115 4.66 9.93 -3.23
CA LEU A 115 3.22 9.94 -3.38
C LEU A 115 2.68 8.98 -2.30
N VAL A 116 1.81 9.48 -1.43
CA VAL A 116 1.28 8.70 -0.30
C VAL A 116 -0.23 8.71 -0.32
N ALA A 117 -0.83 7.53 -0.28
CA ALA A 117 -2.26 7.36 -0.06
C ALA A 117 -2.49 6.68 1.28
N GLU A 118 -3.30 7.29 2.13
CA GLU A 118 -3.78 6.68 3.35
C GLU A 118 -5.22 6.23 3.13
N LEU A 119 -5.41 4.92 3.14
CA LEU A 119 -6.71 4.29 2.91
C LEU A 119 -7.18 3.63 4.21
N GLU A 120 -8.45 3.82 4.53
CA GLU A 120 -9.05 3.20 5.69
C GLU A 120 -9.97 2.05 5.26
N GLN A 121 -9.98 1.00 6.05
CA GLN A 121 -10.84 -0.15 5.84
C GLN A 121 -12.25 0.16 6.34
N ARG A 122 -13.28 -0.26 5.61
CA ARG A 122 -14.64 -0.26 6.12
C ARG A 122 -14.73 -1.12 7.37
N THR A 123 -15.49 -0.67 8.37
CA THR A 123 -15.78 -1.47 9.55
C THR A 123 -16.64 -2.69 9.16
N TYR A 124 -16.71 -3.68 10.05
CA TYR A 124 -17.54 -4.87 9.81
C TYR A 124 -18.98 -4.50 9.47
N ILE A 125 -19.58 -3.56 10.20
CA ILE A 125 -20.95 -3.11 9.93
C ILE A 125 -21.07 -2.45 8.56
N GLU A 126 -20.13 -1.59 8.20
CA GLU A 126 -20.09 -0.95 6.88
C GLU A 126 -19.96 -1.98 5.76
N GLN A 127 -19.16 -3.03 5.97
CA GLN A 127 -19.02 -4.13 5.01
C GLN A 127 -20.35 -4.87 4.83
N GLN A 128 -21.08 -5.14 5.92
CA GLN A 128 -22.38 -5.79 5.85
C GLN A 128 -23.42 -4.93 5.13
N LEU A 129 -23.46 -3.63 5.42
CA LEU A 129 -24.35 -2.69 4.73
C LEU A 129 -24.04 -2.61 3.24
N ALA A 130 -22.77 -2.55 2.86
CA ALA A 130 -22.34 -2.53 1.45
C ALA A 130 -22.76 -3.80 0.73
N ALA A 131 -22.66 -4.96 1.37
CA ALA A 131 -23.09 -6.25 0.80
C ALA A 131 -24.60 -6.29 0.57
N LEU A 132 -25.38 -5.55 1.32
CA LEU A 132 -26.84 -5.41 1.16
C LEU A 132 -27.23 -4.30 0.16
N GLY A 133 -26.25 -3.58 -0.41
CA GLY A 133 -26.49 -2.47 -1.31
C GLY A 133 -26.93 -1.18 -0.64
N LEU A 134 -26.65 -1.06 0.64
CA LEU A 134 -27.05 0.11 1.45
C LEU A 134 -25.92 1.12 1.63
#